data_6126fd3daff24925243d803ac0a294ec
#
_entry.id   6126fd3daff24925243d803ac0a294ec
#
_cell.length_a   1.000
_cell.length_b   1.000
_cell.length_c   1.000
_cell.angle_alpha   90.00
_cell.angle_beta   90.00
_cell.angle_gamma   90.00
#
_symmetry.space_group_name_H-M   'P 1'
#
loop_
_entity.id
_entity.type
_entity.pdbx_description
1 polymer ?
#
loop_
_entity_poly.entity_id
_entity_poly.type
_entity_poly.pdbx_seq_one_letter_code
_entity_poly.pdbx_strand_id
1 'polypeptide(L)'
;MKAEQFVKNVLALDPTIRFAGVMEKSGHLHASVRKEGAEEHMKGRNPEISLAQSAYIVDLRKMFTQELGSLKSVAYVYDKVKLISIPVKEHVLVFSTETIANSDELVEKVQKYIKTVDSELSLYPPSNILNEEKKEALRNLYDSGISEELIAEQLDLDCNTVKLLISEIK
;
A
#
# COMPACT_ATOMS: atom_id res chain seq x y z
N MET A 1 7.02 -9.42 10.83
CA MET A 1 6.54 -8.10 11.34
C MET A 1 5.27 -7.74 10.60
N LYS A 2 4.21 -7.33 11.31
CA LYS A 2 2.92 -6.93 10.73
C LYS A 2 2.96 -5.50 10.16
N ALA A 3 2.03 -5.17 9.27
CA ALA A 3 1.93 -3.86 8.62
C ALA A 3 1.81 -2.69 9.60
N GLU A 4 1.00 -2.83 10.66
CA GLU A 4 0.82 -1.79 11.67
C GLU A 4 2.14 -1.45 12.39
N GLN A 5 2.94 -2.47 12.72
CA GLN A 5 4.24 -2.26 13.34
C GLN A 5 5.23 -1.64 12.35
N PHE A 6 5.17 -2.05 11.09
CA PHE A 6 5.99 -1.50 10.02
C PHE A 6 5.78 0.01 9.86
N VAL A 7 4.53 0.47 9.71
CA VAL A 7 4.23 1.90 9.54
C VAL A 7 4.58 2.72 10.81
N LYS A 8 4.39 2.15 12.01
CA LYS A 8 4.83 2.79 13.27
C LYS A 8 6.34 2.99 13.31
N ASN A 9 7.09 1.98 12.90
CA ASN A 9 8.54 2.07 12.85
C ASN A 9 9.00 3.08 11.80
N VAL A 10 8.36 3.13 10.63
CA VAL A 10 8.64 4.16 9.61
C VAL A 10 8.41 5.57 10.17
N LEU A 11 7.27 5.79 10.85
CA LEU A 11 6.97 7.08 11.49
C LEU A 11 8.05 7.48 12.49
N ALA A 12 8.61 6.53 13.23
CA ALA A 12 9.63 6.75 14.24
C ALA A 12 11.05 6.96 13.69
N LEU A 13 11.28 6.69 12.39
CA LEU A 13 12.61 6.85 11.79
C LEU A 13 13.08 8.30 11.81
N ASP A 14 12.16 9.26 11.70
CA ASP A 14 12.52 10.66 11.64
C ASP A 14 11.41 11.55 12.22
N PRO A 15 11.74 12.55 13.05
CA PRO A 15 10.77 13.43 13.67
C PRO A 15 10.00 14.30 12.67
N THR A 16 10.49 14.48 11.45
CA THR A 16 9.81 15.23 10.39
C THR A 16 8.72 14.42 9.69
N ILE A 17 8.67 13.10 9.86
CA ILE A 17 7.60 12.27 9.31
C ILE A 17 6.32 12.52 10.10
N ARG A 18 5.23 12.81 9.39
CA ARG A 18 3.92 13.19 9.94
C ARG A 18 2.89 12.08 9.84
N PHE A 19 3.01 11.26 8.82
CA PHE A 19 2.13 10.15 8.48
C PHE A 19 2.93 9.06 7.78
N ALA A 20 2.58 7.82 8.01
CA ALA A 20 3.03 6.68 7.22
C ALA A 20 1.86 5.73 7.00
N GLY A 21 1.70 5.26 5.78
CA GLY A 21 0.68 4.29 5.38
C GLY A 21 1.23 3.32 4.36
N VAL A 22 0.82 2.07 4.44
CA VAL A 22 1.11 1.05 3.44
C VAL A 22 -0.18 0.63 2.76
N MET A 23 -0.15 0.54 1.46
CA MET A 23 -1.33 0.29 0.65
C MET A 23 -1.05 -0.73 -0.44
N GLU A 24 -2.09 -1.38 -0.87
CA GLU A 24 -2.10 -2.29 -2.02
C GLU A 24 -2.06 -1.49 -3.33
N LYS A 25 -1.71 -2.15 -4.42
CA LYS A 25 -1.78 -1.57 -5.77
C LYS A 25 -3.19 -1.10 -6.16
N SER A 26 -4.22 -1.76 -5.62
CA SER A 26 -5.63 -1.38 -5.77
C SER A 26 -5.98 -0.01 -5.17
N GLY A 27 -5.08 0.57 -4.36
CA GLY A 27 -5.33 1.79 -3.61
C GLY A 27 -5.95 1.56 -2.23
N HIS A 28 -6.19 0.29 -1.84
CA HIS A 28 -6.70 -0.04 -0.51
C HIS A 28 -5.61 0.17 0.55
N LEU A 29 -5.95 0.94 1.59
CA LEU A 29 -5.04 1.22 2.71
C LEU A 29 -5.01 0.04 3.67
N HIS A 30 -3.86 -0.62 3.74
CA HIS A 30 -3.67 -1.81 4.57
C HIS A 30 -3.37 -1.49 6.04
N ALA A 31 -2.54 -0.49 6.29
CA ALA A 31 -2.24 0.03 7.61
C ALA A 31 -1.75 1.47 7.52
N SER A 32 -2.04 2.27 8.52
CA SER A 32 -1.51 3.63 8.61
C SER A 32 -1.35 4.11 10.04
N VAL A 33 -0.51 5.12 10.19
CA VAL A 33 -0.32 5.83 11.44
C VAL A 33 -0.05 7.30 11.17
N ARG A 34 -0.56 8.17 12.02
CA ARG A 34 -0.31 9.61 12.00
C ARG A 34 0.43 10.01 13.28
N LYS A 35 1.34 10.96 13.14
CA LYS A 35 2.01 11.59 14.27
C LYS A 35 0.99 12.36 15.10
N GLU A 36 1.04 12.18 16.40
CA GLU A 36 0.20 12.93 17.33
C GLU A 36 0.43 14.43 17.20
N GLY A 37 -0.66 15.21 17.19
CA GLY A 37 -0.61 16.67 17.01
C GLY A 37 -0.27 17.16 15.61
N ALA A 38 -0.05 16.29 14.62
CA ALA A 38 0.17 16.71 13.24
C ALA A 38 -1.11 17.31 12.64
N GLU A 39 -0.99 18.52 12.09
CA GLU A 39 -2.11 19.22 11.43
C GLU A 39 -2.64 18.40 10.25
N GLU A 40 -3.96 18.34 10.13
CA GLU A 40 -4.61 17.68 9.01
C GLU A 40 -4.83 18.65 7.85
N HIS A 41 -4.06 18.50 6.77
CA HIS A 41 -4.14 19.39 5.62
C HIS A 41 -5.24 19.02 4.62
N MET A 42 -5.63 17.76 4.57
CA MET A 42 -6.68 17.27 3.68
C MET A 42 -7.92 16.87 4.48
N LYS A 43 -9.10 17.12 3.92
CA LYS A 43 -10.40 16.84 4.56
C LYS A 43 -11.25 15.91 3.70
N GLY A 44 -12.26 15.31 4.33
CA GLY A 44 -13.20 14.42 3.66
C GLY A 44 -12.51 13.19 3.07
N ARG A 45 -12.80 12.87 1.82
CA ARG A 45 -12.22 11.73 1.08
C ARG A 45 -10.87 12.04 0.41
N ASN A 46 -10.38 13.29 0.46
CA ASN A 46 -9.15 13.67 -0.22
C ASN A 46 -7.90 12.89 0.23
N PRO A 47 -7.72 12.54 1.52
CA PRO A 47 -6.62 11.69 1.93
C PRO A 47 -6.63 10.33 1.23
N GLU A 48 -7.77 9.66 1.16
CA GLU A 48 -7.92 8.34 0.52
C GLU A 48 -7.65 8.42 -0.98
N ILE A 49 -8.20 9.45 -1.65
CA ILE A 49 -7.97 9.69 -3.08
C ILE A 49 -6.48 9.93 -3.35
N SER A 50 -5.81 10.76 -2.55
CA SER A 50 -4.38 11.06 -2.69
C SER A 50 -3.51 9.80 -2.53
N LEU A 51 -3.86 8.95 -1.56
CA LEU A 51 -3.17 7.68 -1.34
C LEU A 51 -3.37 6.73 -2.52
N ALA A 52 -4.60 6.55 -2.99
CA ALA A 52 -4.90 5.71 -4.15
C ALA A 52 -4.16 6.18 -5.42
N GLN A 53 -4.12 7.48 -5.67
CA GLN A 53 -3.34 8.06 -6.76
C GLN A 53 -1.84 7.76 -6.61
N SER A 54 -1.30 7.80 -5.40
CA SER A 54 0.10 7.49 -5.14
C SER A 54 0.44 6.04 -5.48
N ALA A 55 -0.43 5.09 -5.13
CA ALA A 55 -0.26 3.68 -5.49
C ALA A 55 -0.30 3.48 -7.00
N TYR A 56 -1.27 4.09 -7.67
CA TYR A 56 -1.43 4.01 -9.13
C TYR A 56 -0.22 4.57 -9.87
N ILE A 57 0.29 5.74 -9.48
CA ILE A 57 1.47 6.35 -10.12
C ILE A 57 2.71 5.50 -9.93
N VAL A 58 2.93 4.91 -8.75
CA VAL A 58 4.06 4.01 -8.53
C VAL A 58 3.96 2.79 -9.44
N ASP A 59 2.78 2.18 -9.58
CA ASP A 59 2.60 1.02 -10.45
C ASP A 59 2.79 1.38 -11.92
N LEU A 60 2.22 2.49 -12.38
CA LEU A 60 2.40 2.99 -13.74
C LEU A 60 3.88 3.26 -14.06
N ARG A 61 4.66 3.80 -13.12
CA ARG A 61 6.08 4.08 -13.32
C ARG A 61 6.96 2.84 -13.39
N LYS A 62 6.52 1.70 -12.87
CA LYS A 62 7.24 0.43 -12.98
C LYS A 62 7.44 -0.05 -14.42
N MET A 63 6.59 0.39 -15.36
CA MET A 63 6.72 0.03 -16.78
C MET A 63 8.07 0.45 -17.38
N PHE A 64 8.74 1.46 -16.81
CA PHE A 64 10.03 1.95 -17.28
C PHE A 64 11.24 1.30 -16.61
N THR A 65 11.00 0.25 -15.81
CA THR A 65 12.07 -0.38 -15.01
C THR A 65 13.17 -1.01 -15.87
N GLN A 66 12.84 -1.46 -17.07
CA GLN A 66 13.83 -2.06 -18.00
C GLN A 66 14.83 -1.00 -18.51
N GLU A 67 14.38 0.21 -18.77
CA GLU A 67 15.20 1.27 -19.31
C GLU A 67 15.90 2.10 -18.23
N LEU A 68 15.18 2.39 -17.13
CA LEU A 68 15.64 3.34 -16.11
C LEU A 68 16.15 2.67 -14.81
N GLY A 69 16.03 1.35 -14.70
CA GLY A 69 16.30 0.63 -13.46
C GLY A 69 15.12 0.70 -12.49
N SER A 70 15.28 0.09 -11.31
CA SER A 70 14.21 0.01 -10.32
C SER A 70 13.80 1.37 -9.78
N LEU A 71 12.49 1.64 -9.78
CA LEU A 71 11.91 2.83 -9.17
C LEU A 71 12.24 2.87 -7.66
N LYS A 72 12.88 3.94 -7.21
CA LYS A 72 13.26 4.12 -5.81
C LYS A 72 12.20 4.83 -5.00
N SER A 73 11.67 5.92 -5.55
CA SER A 73 10.63 6.73 -4.92
C SER A 73 9.95 7.64 -5.92
N VAL A 74 8.77 8.13 -5.54
CA VAL A 74 8.08 9.27 -6.17
C VAL A 74 7.85 10.30 -5.08
N ALA A 75 8.24 11.55 -5.31
CA ALA A 75 8.06 12.64 -4.35
C ALA A 75 7.19 13.75 -4.93
N TYR A 76 6.25 14.24 -4.14
CA TYR A 76 5.43 15.41 -4.42
C TYR A 76 5.75 16.48 -3.38
N VAL A 77 6.16 17.64 -3.84
CA VAL A 77 6.53 18.75 -2.97
C VAL A 77 5.46 19.83 -3.03
N TYR A 78 4.79 20.06 -1.92
CA TYR A 78 3.79 21.11 -1.73
C TYR A 78 4.33 22.17 -0.75
N ASP A 79 3.69 23.32 -0.70
CA ASP A 79 4.07 24.42 0.21
C ASP A 79 3.95 24.02 1.70
N LYS A 80 3.05 23.09 2.03
CA LYS A 80 2.77 22.71 3.42
C LYS A 80 3.32 21.34 3.83
N VAL A 81 3.61 20.48 2.86
CA VAL A 81 3.96 19.08 3.12
C VAL A 81 4.68 18.48 1.92
N LYS A 82 5.52 17.49 2.15
CA LYS A 82 6.02 16.60 1.10
C LYS A 82 5.35 15.24 1.25
N LEU A 83 4.98 14.63 0.15
CA LEU A 83 4.49 13.25 0.07
C LEU A 83 5.52 12.42 -0.66
N ILE A 84 5.88 11.28 -0.10
CA ILE A 84 6.88 10.39 -0.68
C ILE A 84 6.30 8.98 -0.73
N SER A 85 6.39 8.36 -1.89
CA SER A 85 5.92 7.00 -2.15
C SER A 85 7.09 6.10 -2.49
N ILE A 86 7.21 4.95 -1.84
CA ILE A 86 8.28 3.97 -2.04
C ILE A 86 7.66 2.61 -2.34
N PRO A 87 8.03 1.93 -3.45
CA PRO A 87 7.62 0.56 -3.69
C PRO A 87 8.16 -0.38 -2.60
N VAL A 88 7.31 -1.23 -2.02
CA VAL A 88 7.68 -2.23 -1.01
C VAL A 88 7.01 -3.55 -1.37
N LYS A 89 7.76 -4.47 -1.98
CA LYS A 89 7.20 -5.71 -2.53
C LYS A 89 6.05 -5.39 -3.50
N GLU A 90 4.88 -5.96 -3.28
CA GLU A 90 3.67 -5.70 -4.07
C GLU A 90 2.82 -4.54 -3.52
N HIS A 91 3.33 -3.80 -2.54
CA HIS A 91 2.66 -2.69 -1.90
C HIS A 91 3.39 -1.37 -2.17
N VAL A 92 2.76 -0.29 -1.74
CA VAL A 92 3.36 1.06 -1.77
C VAL A 92 3.32 1.62 -0.35
N LEU A 93 4.49 1.97 0.18
CA LEU A 93 4.60 2.79 1.36
C LEU A 93 4.47 4.25 0.96
N VAL A 94 3.52 4.96 1.55
CA VAL A 94 3.36 6.42 1.39
C VAL A 94 3.59 7.07 2.74
N PHE A 95 4.43 8.08 2.80
CA PHE A 95 4.60 8.87 4.01
C PHE A 95 4.65 10.36 3.68
N SER A 96 4.19 11.17 4.62
CA SER A 96 4.26 12.63 4.52
C SER A 96 5.26 13.19 5.53
N THR A 97 5.88 14.30 5.14
CA THR A 97 6.91 14.95 5.98
C THR A 97 6.66 16.45 6.07
N GLU A 98 7.28 17.08 7.06
CA GLU A 98 7.44 18.51 7.09
C GLU A 98 8.24 19.00 5.87
N THR A 99 8.01 20.23 5.45
CA THR A 99 8.66 20.81 4.26
C THR A 99 10.17 20.97 4.40
N ILE A 100 10.64 21.11 5.63
CA ILE A 100 12.08 21.24 5.96
C ILE A 100 12.87 19.95 5.76
N ALA A 101 12.19 18.79 5.72
CA ALA A 101 12.84 17.50 5.59
C ALA A 101 13.62 17.37 4.26
N ASN A 102 14.81 16.78 4.32
CA ASN A 102 15.53 16.36 3.13
C ASN A 102 14.93 15.05 2.59
N SER A 103 14.28 15.14 1.42
CA SER A 103 13.57 13.99 0.84
C SER A 103 14.52 12.85 0.47
N ASP A 104 15.71 13.16 -0.05
CA ASP A 104 16.66 12.14 -0.50
C ASP A 104 17.24 11.36 0.70
N GLU A 105 17.64 12.06 1.76
CA GLU A 105 18.11 11.43 2.99
C GLU A 105 17.03 10.57 3.65
N LEU A 106 15.79 11.03 3.66
CA LEU A 106 14.67 10.26 4.21
C LEU A 106 14.39 9.02 3.37
N VAL A 107 14.40 9.12 2.05
CA VAL A 107 14.22 7.98 1.15
C VAL A 107 15.32 6.93 1.40
N GLU A 108 16.59 7.34 1.49
CA GLU A 108 17.68 6.43 1.80
C GLU A 108 17.50 5.74 3.16
N LYS A 109 17.15 6.51 4.20
CA LYS A 109 16.92 6.02 5.56
C LYS A 109 15.78 4.99 5.61
N VAL A 110 14.66 5.30 4.95
CA VAL A 110 13.50 4.41 4.87
C VAL A 110 13.83 3.16 4.06
N GLN A 111 14.50 3.29 2.92
CA GLN A 111 14.92 2.13 2.10
C GLN A 111 15.89 1.23 2.85
N LYS A 112 16.84 1.80 3.60
CA LYS A 112 17.74 1.02 4.45
C LYS A 112 16.96 0.24 5.50
N TYR A 113 15.99 0.87 6.15
CA TYR A 113 15.12 0.20 7.11
C TYR A 113 14.31 -0.93 6.44
N ILE A 114 13.69 -0.69 5.30
CA ILE A 114 12.94 -1.71 4.55
C ILE A 114 13.82 -2.95 4.29
N LYS A 115 15.06 -2.75 3.84
CA LYS A 115 16.01 -3.85 3.61
C LYS A 115 16.32 -4.65 4.87
N THR A 116 16.40 -4.01 6.04
CA THR A 116 16.67 -4.73 7.29
C THR A 116 15.52 -5.62 7.75
N VAL A 117 14.29 -5.28 7.36
CA VAL A 117 13.07 -5.99 7.80
C VAL A 117 12.43 -6.83 6.69
N ASP A 118 13.00 -6.84 5.50
CA ASP A 118 12.38 -7.44 4.31
C ASP A 118 12.00 -8.92 4.49
N SER A 119 12.87 -9.71 5.11
CA SER A 119 12.60 -11.14 5.38
C SER A 119 11.49 -11.37 6.41
N GLU A 120 11.28 -10.43 7.34
CA GLU A 120 10.29 -10.53 8.42
C GLU A 120 8.98 -9.82 8.07
N LEU A 121 8.99 -8.95 7.05
CA LEU A 121 7.88 -8.11 6.69
C LEU A 121 6.79 -8.91 5.97
N SER A 122 5.66 -9.09 6.65
CA SER A 122 4.42 -9.64 6.09
C SER A 122 3.43 -8.51 5.92
N LEU A 123 3.24 -8.07 4.68
CA LEU A 123 2.25 -7.06 4.30
C LEU A 123 0.92 -7.68 3.88
N TYR A 124 0.93 -8.97 3.57
CA TYR A 124 -0.31 -9.69 3.34
C TYR A 124 -0.94 -10.08 4.67
N PRO A 125 -2.28 -10.01 4.81
CA PRO A 125 -2.92 -10.79 5.83
C PRO A 125 -2.46 -12.25 5.64
N PRO A 126 -2.32 -13.05 6.73
CA PRO A 126 -2.03 -14.46 6.58
C PRO A 126 -2.95 -15.02 5.49
N SER A 127 -2.40 -15.75 4.54
CA SER A 127 -3.06 -16.25 3.32
C SER A 127 -4.33 -17.08 3.56
N ASN A 128 -4.74 -17.28 4.81
CA ASN A 128 -5.92 -17.99 5.26
C ASN A 128 -7.04 -17.07 5.80
N ILE A 129 -6.89 -15.75 5.75
CA ILE A 129 -8.00 -14.85 6.06
C ILE A 129 -8.48 -14.27 4.73
N LEU A 130 -9.14 -15.10 3.93
CA LEU A 130 -10.26 -14.61 3.17
C LEU A 130 -11.21 -14.04 4.22
N ASN A 131 -11.21 -12.73 4.30
CA ASN A 131 -12.14 -12.00 5.12
C ASN A 131 -13.55 -12.46 4.68
N GLU A 132 -14.46 -12.64 5.62
CA GLU A 132 -15.83 -13.11 5.33
C GLU A 132 -16.51 -12.23 4.27
N GLU A 133 -16.15 -10.93 4.19
CA GLU A 133 -16.61 -10.02 3.15
C GLU A 133 -16.14 -10.41 1.75
N LYS A 134 -14.88 -10.84 1.57
CA LYS A 134 -14.36 -11.33 0.27
C LYS A 134 -15.00 -12.66 -0.12
N LYS A 135 -15.27 -13.53 0.85
CA LYS A 135 -15.98 -14.80 0.60
C LYS A 135 -17.43 -14.55 0.19
N GLU A 136 -18.10 -13.62 0.85
CA GLU A 136 -19.46 -13.24 0.50
C GLU A 136 -19.51 -12.56 -0.89
N ALA A 137 -18.58 -11.66 -1.17
CA ALA A 137 -18.44 -11.03 -2.48
C ALA A 137 -18.17 -12.06 -3.57
N LEU A 138 -17.27 -13.04 -3.34
CA LEU A 138 -17.00 -14.13 -4.26
C LEU A 138 -18.27 -14.95 -4.55
N ARG A 139 -19.01 -15.32 -3.50
CA ARG A 139 -20.26 -16.06 -3.64
C ARG A 139 -21.28 -15.30 -4.48
N ASN A 140 -21.48 -14.00 -4.16
CA ASN A 140 -22.42 -13.14 -4.89
C ASN A 140 -22.06 -12.99 -6.37
N LEU A 141 -20.78 -12.82 -6.70
CA LEU A 141 -20.30 -12.74 -8.07
C LEU A 141 -20.48 -14.06 -8.82
N TYR A 142 -20.17 -15.18 -8.17
CA TYR A 142 -20.34 -16.51 -8.75
C TYR A 142 -21.82 -16.84 -9.01
N ASP A 143 -22.69 -16.57 -8.04
CA ASP A 143 -24.15 -16.77 -8.17
C ASP A 143 -24.76 -15.86 -9.25
N SER A 144 -24.12 -14.72 -9.54
CA SER A 144 -24.49 -13.81 -10.63
C SER A 144 -24.00 -14.28 -12.01
N GLY A 145 -23.33 -15.44 -12.10
CA GLY A 145 -22.83 -16.01 -13.34
C GLY A 145 -21.55 -15.36 -13.88
N ILE A 146 -20.81 -14.64 -13.04
CA ILE A 146 -19.52 -14.05 -13.40
C ILE A 146 -18.46 -15.16 -13.50
N SER A 147 -17.59 -15.11 -14.51
CA SER A 147 -16.54 -16.11 -14.69
C SER A 147 -15.48 -16.06 -13.59
N GLU A 148 -14.86 -17.20 -13.32
CA GLU A 148 -13.83 -17.34 -12.27
C GLU A 148 -12.63 -16.39 -12.49
N GLU A 149 -12.28 -16.15 -13.77
CA GLU A 149 -11.21 -15.23 -14.15
C GLU A 149 -11.55 -13.77 -13.80
N LEU A 150 -12.77 -13.33 -14.09
CA LEU A 150 -13.24 -11.98 -13.75
C LEU A 150 -13.41 -11.80 -12.23
N ILE A 151 -13.85 -12.84 -11.53
CA ILE A 151 -13.92 -12.82 -10.06
C ILE A 151 -12.51 -12.68 -9.47
N ALA A 152 -11.54 -13.43 -9.99
CA ALA A 152 -10.15 -13.36 -9.57
C ALA A 152 -9.59 -11.93 -9.74
N GLU A 153 -9.82 -11.33 -10.90
CA GLU A 153 -9.40 -9.96 -11.20
C GLU A 153 -10.09 -8.94 -10.27
N GLN A 154 -11.41 -9.05 -10.08
CA GLN A 154 -12.19 -8.10 -9.30
C GLN A 154 -11.90 -8.15 -7.80
N LEU A 155 -11.59 -9.34 -7.26
CA LEU A 155 -11.29 -9.54 -5.85
C LEU A 155 -9.79 -9.53 -5.52
N ASP A 156 -8.94 -9.30 -6.54
CA ASP A 156 -7.48 -9.40 -6.42
C ASP A 156 -7.04 -10.72 -5.77
N LEU A 157 -7.54 -11.82 -6.35
CA LEU A 157 -7.24 -13.20 -5.97
C LEU A 157 -6.62 -13.93 -7.16
N ASP A 158 -5.79 -14.93 -6.90
CA ASP A 158 -5.37 -15.82 -7.97
C ASP A 158 -6.51 -16.78 -8.38
N CYS A 159 -6.51 -17.16 -9.65
CA CYS A 159 -7.59 -17.97 -10.24
C CYS A 159 -7.74 -19.36 -9.58
N ASN A 160 -6.64 -19.94 -9.06
CA ASN A 160 -6.68 -21.23 -8.37
C ASN A 160 -7.34 -21.10 -6.99
N THR A 161 -7.06 -20.00 -6.29
CA THR A 161 -7.74 -19.67 -5.02
C THR A 161 -9.24 -19.49 -5.25
N VAL A 162 -9.67 -18.78 -6.30
CA VAL A 162 -11.09 -18.63 -6.63
C VAL A 162 -11.74 -19.99 -6.92
N LYS A 163 -11.10 -20.85 -7.72
CA LYS A 163 -11.58 -22.21 -8.01
C LYS A 163 -11.73 -23.07 -6.77
N LEU A 164 -10.74 -23.01 -5.88
CA LEU A 164 -10.77 -23.75 -4.62
C LEU A 164 -11.97 -23.31 -3.77
N LEU A 165 -12.16 -22.01 -3.59
CA LEU A 165 -13.24 -21.45 -2.80
C LEU A 165 -14.63 -21.74 -3.39
N ILE A 166 -14.77 -21.68 -4.70
CA ILE A 166 -16.01 -22.08 -5.38
C ILE A 166 -16.31 -23.56 -5.12
N SER A 167 -15.29 -24.41 -5.10
CA SER A 167 -15.48 -25.84 -4.81
C SER A 167 -15.93 -26.11 -3.36
N GLU A 168 -15.60 -25.23 -2.41
CA GLU A 168 -16.06 -25.31 -1.01
C GLU A 168 -17.48 -24.77 -0.80
N ILE A 169 -17.99 -23.98 -1.75
CA ILE A 169 -19.34 -23.38 -1.71
C ILE A 169 -20.40 -24.32 -2.33
N LYS A 170 -19.99 -25.25 -3.18
CA LYS A 170 -20.86 -26.27 -3.80
C LYS A 170 -21.15 -27.41 -2.85
#